data_65e12b8ea568884e16ea66d61e1a8e17
#
_entry.id   65e12b8ea568884e16ea66d61e1a8e17
#
_cell.length_a   1.000
_cell.length_b   1.000
_cell.length_c   1.000
_cell.angle_alpha   90.00
_cell.angle_beta   90.00
_cell.angle_gamma   90.00
#
_symmetry.space_group_name_H-M   'P 1'
#
loop_
_entity.id
_entity.type
_entity.pdbx_description
1 polymer ?
#
loop_
_entity_poly.entity_id
_entity_poly.type
_entity_poly.pdbx_seq_one_letter_code
_entity_poly.pdbx_strand_id
1 'polypeptide(L)'
;MALAAAPALNTTLAIDVRGLTKRYGGRAVVDGVSLQVGSGRICGFLGPNGSGKTTTIRLLCGLLTPDAGEGSCLGLDVIGQSALIRRQVGYMTQKFGLYEDLSIRENLDFIGRLYQLPQRRQAVDRTLERLGLGPRQKQLAGTLSGGWKQRLALAACLMHEPRLLLLDEPTAGVDPKARRDFWDQIHQLAAQGITVLVSTHYMDEAERCHELVYIAYGKVLARGTQQQIIAQAGLVVWAVHGDDEGDSGDRGDNGDSGALAALLEPLKAAPGVLSVAAFGNTLHVAGRDAASVNAAIAPYRSRPGLAWRLVDANLEDAFISLIGQAQDHHYTQVVT
;
A
#
# COMPACT_ATOMS: atom_id res chain seq x y z
N MET A 1 1.09 42.53 -1.87
CA MET A 1 1.42 41.66 -3.02
C MET A 1 0.72 40.32 -2.77
N ALA A 2 -0.36 40.07 -3.49
CA ALA A 2 -1.14 38.83 -3.37
C ALA A 2 -0.38 37.70 -4.08
N LEU A 3 -0.09 36.61 -3.36
CA LEU A 3 0.40 35.37 -3.99
C LEU A 3 -0.71 34.84 -4.91
N ALA A 4 -0.42 34.81 -6.21
CA ALA A 4 -1.30 34.18 -7.20
C ALA A 4 -1.39 32.70 -6.88
N ALA A 5 -2.62 32.21 -6.68
CA ALA A 5 -2.93 30.79 -6.56
C ALA A 5 -2.47 30.09 -7.85
N ALA A 6 -1.66 29.06 -7.70
CA ALA A 6 -1.26 28.20 -8.81
C ALA A 6 -2.52 27.63 -9.50
N PRO A 7 -2.55 27.55 -10.85
CA PRO A 7 -3.71 27.02 -11.56
C PRO A 7 -3.93 25.57 -11.14
N ALA A 8 -5.17 25.26 -10.74
CA ALA A 8 -5.61 23.88 -10.51
C ALA A 8 -5.37 23.10 -11.81
N LEU A 9 -4.42 22.18 -11.79
CA LEU A 9 -4.23 21.20 -12.85
C LEU A 9 -5.56 20.46 -13.00
N ASN A 10 -6.19 20.59 -14.16
CA ASN A 10 -7.37 19.81 -14.56
C ASN A 10 -6.92 18.34 -14.70
N THR A 11 -6.65 17.67 -13.59
CA THR A 11 -6.27 16.27 -13.55
C THR A 11 -7.51 15.43 -13.81
N THR A 12 -7.59 14.89 -15.03
CA THR A 12 -8.62 13.89 -15.35
C THR A 12 -8.45 12.72 -14.38
N LEU A 13 -9.55 12.30 -13.72
CA LEU A 13 -9.52 11.16 -12.81
C LEU A 13 -9.50 9.86 -13.61
N ALA A 14 -8.58 8.97 -13.28
CA ALA A 14 -8.54 7.61 -13.81
C ALA A 14 -9.51 6.69 -13.05
N ILE A 15 -9.71 6.96 -11.77
CA ILE A 15 -10.69 6.29 -10.91
C ILE A 15 -11.49 7.37 -10.20
N ASP A 16 -12.82 7.32 -10.27
CA ASP A 16 -13.75 8.14 -9.47
C ASP A 16 -14.94 7.27 -9.07
N VAL A 17 -14.90 6.73 -7.86
CA VAL A 17 -15.95 5.85 -7.34
C VAL A 17 -16.42 6.32 -5.97
N ARG A 18 -17.71 6.10 -5.66
CA ARG A 18 -18.36 6.56 -4.45
C ARG A 18 -19.20 5.44 -3.84
N GLY A 19 -19.02 5.24 -2.55
CA GLY A 19 -19.84 4.33 -1.76
C GLY A 19 -19.77 2.87 -2.19
N LEU A 20 -18.68 2.42 -2.86
CA LEU A 20 -18.57 1.04 -3.30
C LEU A 20 -18.69 0.09 -2.10
N THR A 21 -19.62 -0.86 -2.21
CA THR A 21 -19.90 -1.85 -1.17
C THR A 21 -19.91 -3.24 -1.78
N LYS A 22 -19.29 -4.21 -1.07
CA LYS A 22 -19.33 -5.63 -1.42
C LYS A 22 -19.52 -6.47 -0.18
N ARG A 23 -20.53 -7.36 -0.22
CA ARG A 23 -20.89 -8.24 0.89
C ARG A 23 -20.67 -9.71 0.52
N TYR A 24 -20.28 -10.49 1.48
CA TYR A 24 -20.21 -11.94 1.39
C TYR A 24 -20.85 -12.55 2.66
N GLY A 25 -21.85 -13.39 2.49
CA GLY A 25 -22.56 -13.99 3.61
C GLY A 25 -23.13 -12.97 4.61
N GLY A 26 -23.66 -11.84 4.10
CA GLY A 26 -24.20 -10.74 4.92
C GLY A 26 -23.14 -9.76 5.46
N ARG A 27 -21.85 -10.14 5.55
CA ARG A 27 -20.78 -9.27 6.03
C ARG A 27 -20.25 -8.38 4.92
N ALA A 28 -20.16 -7.08 5.17
CA ALA A 28 -19.50 -6.14 4.27
C ALA A 28 -17.98 -6.32 4.36
N VAL A 29 -17.35 -6.68 3.23
CA VAL A 29 -15.89 -6.76 3.09
C VAL A 29 -15.33 -5.44 2.52
N VAL A 30 -16.13 -4.77 1.69
CA VAL A 30 -15.94 -3.38 1.25
C VAL A 30 -17.20 -2.65 1.67
N ASP A 31 -17.08 -1.57 2.42
CA ASP A 31 -18.19 -0.88 3.06
C ASP A 31 -18.12 0.63 2.79
N GLY A 32 -18.82 1.07 1.75
CA GLY A 32 -18.93 2.48 1.40
C GLY A 32 -17.63 3.13 0.91
N VAL A 33 -16.73 2.36 0.29
CA VAL A 33 -15.43 2.87 -0.19
C VAL A 33 -15.63 3.91 -1.29
N SER A 34 -15.10 5.12 -1.05
CA SER A 34 -14.99 6.20 -2.05
C SER A 34 -13.52 6.44 -2.35
N LEU A 35 -13.17 6.43 -3.65
CA LEU A 35 -11.80 6.52 -4.12
C LEU A 35 -11.71 7.37 -5.39
N GLN A 36 -10.75 8.29 -5.41
CA GLN A 36 -10.40 9.06 -6.59
C GLN A 36 -8.90 8.96 -6.82
N VAL A 37 -8.49 8.68 -8.05
CA VAL A 37 -7.08 8.60 -8.45
C VAL A 37 -6.88 9.43 -9.70
N GLY A 38 -5.94 10.38 -9.64
CA GLY A 38 -5.55 11.21 -10.79
C GLY A 38 -4.81 10.40 -11.85
N SER A 39 -5.01 10.75 -13.12
CA SER A 39 -4.30 10.12 -14.25
C SER A 39 -2.78 10.35 -14.15
N GLY A 40 -1.99 9.32 -14.51
CA GLY A 40 -0.53 9.36 -14.48
C GLY A 40 0.08 9.38 -13.07
N ARG A 41 -0.71 9.07 -12.03
CA ARG A 41 -0.25 9.03 -10.63
C ARG A 41 -0.06 7.59 -10.16
N ILE A 42 0.80 7.42 -9.18
CA ILE A 42 0.91 6.18 -8.40
C ILE A 42 0.16 6.40 -7.10
N CYS A 43 -0.90 5.63 -6.89
CA CYS A 43 -1.68 5.62 -5.66
C CYS A 43 -1.40 4.34 -4.88
N GLY A 44 -0.89 4.47 -3.66
CA GLY A 44 -0.73 3.37 -2.72
C GLY A 44 -2.04 3.08 -1.99
N PHE A 45 -2.52 1.84 -2.09
CA PHE A 45 -3.73 1.37 -1.42
C PHE A 45 -3.31 0.47 -0.26
N LEU A 46 -3.18 1.08 0.92
CA LEU A 46 -2.58 0.48 2.11
C LEU A 46 -3.63 -0.06 3.07
N GLY A 47 -3.23 -1.04 3.85
CA GLY A 47 -4.04 -1.57 4.94
C GLY A 47 -3.64 -2.99 5.32
N PRO A 48 -4.09 -3.48 6.49
CA PRO A 48 -3.79 -4.83 6.95
C PRO A 48 -4.43 -5.90 6.05
N ASN A 49 -4.01 -7.16 6.24
CA ASN A 49 -4.62 -8.28 5.55
C ASN A 49 -6.10 -8.40 5.93
N GLY A 50 -6.96 -8.69 4.94
CA GLY A 50 -8.40 -8.76 5.16
C GLY A 50 -9.12 -7.40 5.22
N SER A 51 -8.44 -6.28 5.00
CA SER A 51 -9.06 -4.94 5.02
C SER A 51 -9.97 -4.63 3.82
N GLY A 52 -9.99 -5.49 2.79
CA GLY A 52 -10.81 -5.28 1.58
C GLY A 52 -10.04 -4.81 0.34
N LYS A 53 -8.69 -4.66 0.39
CA LYS A 53 -7.85 -4.19 -0.74
C LYS A 53 -8.10 -4.98 -2.03
N THR A 54 -7.84 -6.29 -2.01
CA THR A 54 -8.03 -7.16 -3.17
C THR A 54 -9.46 -7.12 -3.71
N THR A 55 -10.46 -7.09 -2.83
CA THR A 55 -11.87 -7.01 -3.23
C THR A 55 -12.16 -5.68 -3.93
N THR A 56 -11.67 -4.57 -3.38
CA THR A 56 -11.83 -3.24 -4.00
C THR A 56 -11.15 -3.19 -5.38
N ILE A 57 -9.91 -3.69 -5.51
CA ILE A 57 -9.22 -3.77 -6.80
C ILE A 57 -10.03 -4.58 -7.82
N ARG A 58 -10.61 -5.72 -7.42
CA ARG A 58 -11.44 -6.55 -8.30
C ARG A 58 -12.75 -5.89 -8.70
N LEU A 59 -13.33 -5.03 -7.86
CA LEU A 59 -14.46 -4.18 -8.23
C LEU A 59 -14.04 -3.17 -9.30
N LEU A 60 -12.91 -2.47 -9.09
CA LEU A 60 -12.41 -1.45 -10.01
C LEU A 60 -12.01 -2.01 -11.39
N CYS A 61 -11.47 -3.23 -11.46
CA CYS A 61 -11.14 -3.87 -12.73
C CYS A 61 -12.32 -4.61 -13.38
N GLY A 62 -13.53 -4.52 -12.81
CA GLY A 62 -14.74 -5.14 -13.36
C GLY A 62 -14.77 -6.67 -13.27
N LEU A 63 -13.98 -7.27 -12.38
CA LEU A 63 -14.02 -8.73 -12.09
C LEU A 63 -15.09 -9.09 -11.07
N LEU A 64 -15.51 -8.12 -10.26
CA LEU A 64 -16.61 -8.24 -9.32
C LEU A 64 -17.60 -7.12 -9.55
N THR A 65 -18.88 -7.40 -9.38
CA THR A 65 -19.94 -6.38 -9.38
C THR A 65 -20.16 -5.90 -7.95
N PRO A 66 -20.15 -4.58 -7.68
CA PRO A 66 -20.49 -4.06 -6.36
C PRO A 66 -21.97 -4.32 -6.04
N ASP A 67 -22.29 -4.45 -4.76
CA ASP A 67 -23.68 -4.59 -4.29
C ASP A 67 -24.34 -3.22 -4.08
N ALA A 68 -23.51 -2.14 -3.91
CA ALA A 68 -23.94 -0.75 -3.86
C ALA A 68 -22.77 0.16 -4.23
N GLY A 69 -23.10 1.43 -4.48
CA GLY A 69 -22.14 2.45 -4.91
C GLY A 69 -22.17 2.66 -6.42
N GLU A 70 -21.43 3.66 -6.86
CA GLU A 70 -21.37 4.10 -8.26
C GLU A 70 -20.01 4.66 -8.62
N GLY A 71 -19.78 4.93 -9.89
CA GLY A 71 -18.61 5.66 -10.35
C GLY A 71 -17.99 5.08 -11.60
N SER A 72 -16.82 5.58 -11.92
CA SER A 72 -16.12 5.24 -13.16
C SER A 72 -14.67 4.83 -12.95
N CYS A 73 -14.21 3.95 -13.83
CA CYS A 73 -12.81 3.60 -14.02
C CYS A 73 -12.45 3.91 -15.48
N LEU A 74 -11.47 4.80 -15.68
CA LEU A 74 -11.10 5.34 -17.00
C LEU A 74 -12.28 6.01 -17.75
N GLY A 75 -13.24 6.59 -17.01
CA GLY A 75 -14.46 7.18 -17.55
C GLY A 75 -15.54 6.17 -17.92
N LEU A 76 -15.31 4.88 -17.68
CA LEU A 76 -16.27 3.79 -17.92
C LEU A 76 -16.99 3.43 -16.62
N ASP A 77 -18.31 3.26 -16.68
CA ASP A 77 -19.13 2.88 -15.52
C ASP A 77 -18.71 1.51 -14.95
N VAL A 78 -18.43 1.45 -13.65
CA VAL A 78 -17.87 0.24 -12.99
C VAL A 78 -18.86 -0.93 -12.94
N ILE A 79 -20.15 -0.67 -13.14
CA ILE A 79 -21.20 -1.71 -13.15
C ILE A 79 -21.52 -2.10 -14.59
N GLY A 80 -22.00 -1.15 -15.38
CA GLY A 80 -22.54 -1.39 -16.71
C GLY A 80 -21.49 -1.67 -17.78
N GLN A 81 -20.25 -1.15 -17.61
CA GLN A 81 -19.19 -1.22 -18.62
C GLN A 81 -17.98 -2.06 -18.16
N SER A 82 -18.17 -2.97 -17.22
CA SER A 82 -17.10 -3.81 -16.65
C SER A 82 -16.29 -4.58 -17.72
N ALA A 83 -16.93 -5.03 -18.79
CA ALA A 83 -16.25 -5.72 -19.89
C ALA A 83 -15.29 -4.80 -20.67
N LEU A 84 -15.63 -3.52 -20.83
CA LEU A 84 -14.76 -2.52 -21.47
C LEU A 84 -13.61 -2.13 -20.55
N ILE A 85 -13.87 -2.01 -19.24
CA ILE A 85 -12.83 -1.74 -18.23
C ILE A 85 -11.76 -2.83 -18.31
N ARG A 86 -12.12 -4.12 -18.29
CA ARG A 86 -11.17 -5.25 -18.36
C ARG A 86 -10.25 -5.21 -19.57
N ARG A 87 -10.64 -4.56 -20.65
CA ARG A 87 -9.80 -4.42 -21.87
C ARG A 87 -8.81 -3.26 -21.78
N GLN A 88 -9.00 -2.32 -20.86
CA GLN A 88 -8.20 -1.10 -20.71
C GLN A 88 -7.33 -1.07 -19.45
N VAL A 89 -7.53 -2.03 -18.54
CA VAL A 89 -6.76 -2.13 -17.30
C VAL A 89 -5.84 -3.33 -17.34
N GLY A 90 -4.60 -3.16 -16.83
CA GLY A 90 -3.72 -4.26 -16.52
C GLY A 90 -3.92 -4.66 -15.06
N TYR A 91 -4.29 -5.90 -14.79
CA TYR A 91 -4.48 -6.40 -13.44
C TYR A 91 -3.45 -7.47 -13.10
N MET A 92 -2.66 -7.21 -12.07
CA MET A 92 -1.69 -8.15 -11.53
C MET A 92 -2.18 -8.69 -10.19
N THR A 93 -2.36 -10.00 -10.12
CA THR A 93 -2.81 -10.70 -8.91
C THR A 93 -1.65 -10.91 -7.94
N GLN A 94 -1.94 -11.01 -6.64
CA GLN A 94 -0.97 -11.31 -5.60
C GLN A 94 -0.21 -12.62 -5.86
N LYS A 95 -0.92 -13.68 -6.28
CA LYS A 95 -0.30 -14.95 -6.66
C LYS A 95 0.08 -14.93 -8.13
N PHE A 96 1.23 -15.52 -8.46
CA PHE A 96 1.63 -15.71 -9.85
C PHE A 96 0.56 -16.53 -10.58
N GLY A 97 -0.04 -15.92 -11.61
CA GLY A 97 -1.21 -16.47 -12.30
C GLY A 97 -0.91 -16.93 -13.74
N LEU A 98 0.36 -17.00 -14.15
CA LEU A 98 0.76 -17.45 -15.47
C LEU A 98 1.15 -18.93 -15.44
N TYR A 99 1.21 -19.55 -16.63
CA TYR A 99 1.49 -20.98 -16.78
C TYR A 99 2.98 -21.27 -16.51
N GLU A 100 3.25 -22.07 -15.50
CA GLU A 100 4.63 -22.40 -15.09
C GLU A 100 5.36 -23.34 -16.04
N ASP A 101 4.63 -24.15 -16.80
CA ASP A 101 5.08 -25.08 -17.81
C ASP A 101 5.30 -24.42 -19.18
N LEU A 102 4.92 -23.17 -19.34
CA LEU A 102 5.21 -22.37 -20.53
C LEU A 102 6.43 -21.46 -20.29
N SER A 103 7.17 -21.20 -21.37
CA SER A 103 8.25 -20.21 -21.37
C SER A 103 7.71 -18.79 -21.20
N ILE A 104 8.59 -17.85 -20.90
CA ILE A 104 8.26 -16.41 -20.86
C ILE A 104 7.55 -15.97 -22.14
N ARG A 105 8.11 -16.30 -23.30
CA ARG A 105 7.55 -15.94 -24.62
C ARG A 105 6.18 -16.57 -24.85
N GLU A 106 6.01 -17.85 -24.53
CA GLU A 106 4.75 -18.55 -24.72
C GLU A 106 3.65 -18.00 -23.82
N ASN A 107 3.96 -17.65 -22.58
CA ASN A 107 3.02 -16.94 -21.70
C ASN A 107 2.57 -15.61 -22.30
N LEU A 108 3.49 -14.79 -22.80
CA LEU A 108 3.15 -13.53 -23.44
C LEU A 108 2.37 -13.73 -24.74
N ASP A 109 2.72 -14.73 -25.55
CA ASP A 109 1.97 -15.08 -26.77
C ASP A 109 0.53 -15.52 -26.44
N PHE A 110 0.36 -16.30 -25.36
CA PHE A 110 -0.96 -16.70 -24.86
C PHE A 110 -1.79 -15.47 -24.46
N ILE A 111 -1.23 -14.55 -23.68
CA ILE A 111 -1.90 -13.30 -23.29
C ILE A 111 -2.26 -12.47 -24.51
N GLY A 112 -1.34 -12.34 -25.48
CA GLY A 112 -1.60 -11.64 -26.73
C GLY A 112 -2.75 -12.24 -27.55
N ARG A 113 -2.96 -13.58 -27.51
CA ARG A 113 -4.12 -14.25 -28.08
C ARG A 113 -5.40 -13.93 -27.32
N LEU A 114 -5.35 -13.98 -25.99
CA LEU A 114 -6.50 -13.71 -25.12
C LEU A 114 -7.07 -12.30 -25.36
N TYR A 115 -6.18 -11.31 -25.50
CA TYR A 115 -6.56 -9.93 -25.82
C TYR A 115 -6.79 -9.69 -27.33
N GLN A 116 -6.63 -10.70 -28.17
CA GLN A 116 -6.80 -10.60 -29.64
C GLN A 116 -5.94 -9.48 -30.27
N LEU A 117 -4.69 -9.34 -29.77
CA LEU A 117 -3.83 -8.24 -30.18
C LEU A 117 -3.49 -8.33 -31.68
N PRO A 118 -3.68 -7.24 -32.44
CA PRO A 118 -3.15 -7.17 -33.80
C PRO A 118 -1.62 -7.23 -33.73
N GLN A 119 -0.99 -7.85 -34.73
CA GLN A 119 0.48 -7.99 -34.77
C GLN A 119 1.08 -8.58 -33.49
N ARG A 120 0.40 -9.58 -32.90
CA ARG A 120 0.73 -10.22 -31.63
C ARG A 120 2.23 -10.52 -31.46
N ARG A 121 2.89 -11.08 -32.49
CA ARG A 121 4.34 -11.39 -32.40
C ARG A 121 5.18 -10.15 -32.11
N GLN A 122 4.90 -9.04 -32.78
CA GLN A 122 5.60 -7.79 -32.55
C GLN A 122 5.30 -7.20 -31.16
N ALA A 123 4.05 -7.35 -30.67
CA ALA A 123 3.70 -6.94 -29.32
C ALA A 123 4.49 -7.73 -28.26
N VAL A 124 4.65 -9.05 -28.46
CA VAL A 124 5.50 -9.90 -27.62
C VAL A 124 6.95 -9.43 -27.65
N ASP A 125 7.52 -9.19 -28.84
CA ASP A 125 8.92 -8.76 -28.99
C ASP A 125 9.16 -7.42 -28.30
N ARG A 126 8.28 -6.41 -28.51
CA ARG A 126 8.36 -5.11 -27.83
C ARG A 126 8.27 -5.24 -26.32
N THR A 127 7.39 -6.11 -25.80
CA THR A 127 7.22 -6.30 -24.37
C THR A 127 8.43 -6.99 -23.74
N LEU A 128 9.00 -8.00 -24.42
CA LEU A 128 10.22 -8.66 -24.01
C LEU A 128 11.41 -7.68 -23.90
N GLU A 129 11.54 -6.80 -24.89
CA GLU A 129 12.58 -5.76 -24.91
C GLU A 129 12.37 -4.73 -23.81
N ARG A 130 11.15 -4.17 -23.71
CA ARG A 130 10.79 -3.12 -22.73
C ARG A 130 11.06 -3.57 -21.29
N LEU A 131 10.81 -4.83 -20.96
CA LEU A 131 10.95 -5.39 -19.60
C LEU A 131 12.27 -6.16 -19.40
N GLY A 132 13.17 -6.14 -20.38
CA GLY A 132 14.47 -6.84 -20.30
C GLY A 132 14.35 -8.36 -20.19
N LEU A 133 13.27 -8.95 -20.73
CA LEU A 133 13.00 -10.40 -20.68
C LEU A 133 13.61 -11.17 -21.87
N GLY A 134 14.10 -10.46 -22.89
CA GLY A 134 14.64 -11.04 -24.12
C GLY A 134 15.65 -12.17 -23.91
N PRO A 135 16.72 -11.98 -23.09
CA PRO A 135 17.73 -13.00 -22.87
C PRO A 135 17.19 -14.32 -22.26
N ARG A 136 16.06 -14.25 -21.55
CA ARG A 136 15.43 -15.39 -20.85
C ARG A 136 14.13 -15.86 -21.49
N GLN A 137 13.77 -15.35 -22.67
CA GLN A 137 12.46 -15.58 -23.28
C GLN A 137 12.05 -17.05 -23.46
N LYS A 138 13.04 -17.96 -23.57
CA LYS A 138 12.83 -19.40 -23.72
C LYS A 138 12.80 -20.16 -22.38
N GLN A 139 13.10 -19.46 -21.25
CA GLN A 139 13.10 -20.07 -19.93
C GLN A 139 11.65 -20.32 -19.47
N LEU A 140 11.40 -21.51 -18.88
CA LEU A 140 10.09 -21.85 -18.32
C LEU A 140 9.78 -20.96 -17.12
N ALA A 141 8.54 -20.48 -17.03
CA ALA A 141 8.11 -19.56 -15.98
C ALA A 141 8.21 -20.18 -14.57
N GLY A 142 8.01 -21.48 -14.45
CA GLY A 142 8.16 -22.21 -13.17
C GLY A 142 9.57 -22.17 -12.60
N THR A 143 10.60 -22.04 -13.45
CA THR A 143 12.02 -22.02 -13.03
C THR A 143 12.56 -20.61 -12.71
N LEU A 144 11.70 -19.58 -12.84
CA LEU A 144 12.07 -18.20 -12.54
C LEU A 144 12.11 -17.94 -11.04
N SER A 145 13.07 -17.09 -10.61
CA SER A 145 13.01 -16.53 -9.26
C SER A 145 11.80 -15.61 -9.08
N GLY A 146 11.44 -15.32 -7.83
CA GLY A 146 10.30 -14.44 -7.51
C GLY A 146 10.31 -13.12 -8.27
N GLY A 147 11.45 -12.40 -8.28
CA GLY A 147 11.55 -11.13 -9.01
C GLY A 147 11.35 -11.26 -10.53
N TRP A 148 11.83 -12.36 -11.14
CA TRP A 148 11.59 -12.63 -12.57
C TRP A 148 10.14 -13.02 -12.85
N LYS A 149 9.48 -13.77 -11.94
CA LYS A 149 8.03 -14.04 -12.02
C LYS A 149 7.22 -12.76 -11.98
N GLN A 150 7.57 -11.82 -11.06
CA GLN A 150 6.90 -10.52 -10.97
C GLN A 150 7.11 -9.67 -12.23
N ARG A 151 8.34 -9.65 -12.77
CA ARG A 151 8.63 -8.95 -14.02
C ARG A 151 7.84 -9.52 -15.20
N LEU A 152 7.69 -10.85 -15.29
CA LEU A 152 6.86 -11.50 -16.30
C LEU A 152 5.37 -11.19 -16.10
N ALA A 153 4.88 -11.19 -14.87
CA ALA A 153 3.50 -10.82 -14.55
C ALA A 153 3.18 -9.36 -14.93
N LEU A 154 4.11 -8.44 -14.65
CA LEU A 154 3.99 -7.04 -15.09
C LEU A 154 4.00 -6.93 -16.62
N ALA A 155 4.89 -7.70 -17.31
CA ALA A 155 4.94 -7.74 -18.76
C ALA A 155 3.59 -8.19 -19.35
N ALA A 156 2.98 -9.24 -18.79
CA ALA A 156 1.66 -9.72 -19.21
C ALA A 156 0.57 -8.65 -19.04
N CYS A 157 0.61 -7.89 -17.94
CA CYS A 157 -0.32 -6.78 -17.71
C CYS A 157 -0.15 -5.63 -18.71
N LEU A 158 1.04 -5.45 -19.28
CA LEU A 158 1.35 -4.36 -20.22
C LEU A 158 1.13 -4.70 -21.68
N MET A 159 0.88 -5.99 -22.02
CA MET A 159 0.77 -6.49 -23.41
C MET A 159 -0.25 -5.74 -24.27
N HIS A 160 -1.38 -5.31 -23.66
CA HIS A 160 -2.49 -4.64 -24.36
C HIS A 160 -2.47 -3.11 -24.19
N GLU A 161 -1.33 -2.57 -23.75
CA GLU A 161 -1.07 -1.13 -23.58
C GLU A 161 -2.13 -0.43 -22.67
N PRO A 162 -2.31 -0.89 -21.44
CA PRO A 162 -3.31 -0.35 -20.53
C PRO A 162 -3.01 1.10 -20.13
N ARG A 163 -4.08 1.86 -19.83
CA ARG A 163 -3.97 3.21 -19.27
C ARG A 163 -3.93 3.22 -17.74
N LEU A 164 -4.31 2.12 -17.10
CA LEU A 164 -4.34 1.93 -15.66
C LEU A 164 -3.80 0.54 -15.31
N LEU A 165 -2.88 0.49 -14.35
CA LEU A 165 -2.42 -0.74 -13.72
C LEU A 165 -3.05 -0.85 -12.32
N LEU A 166 -3.61 -2.00 -12.02
CA LEU A 166 -4.14 -2.40 -10.72
C LEU A 166 -3.28 -3.56 -10.22
N LEU A 167 -2.41 -3.29 -9.24
CA LEU A 167 -1.40 -4.23 -8.77
C LEU A 167 -1.73 -4.66 -7.34
N ASP A 168 -1.99 -5.95 -7.15
CA ASP A 168 -2.39 -6.50 -5.85
C ASP A 168 -1.19 -7.17 -5.16
N GLU A 169 -0.58 -6.46 -4.20
CA GLU A 169 0.63 -6.86 -3.46
C GLU A 169 1.75 -7.42 -4.37
N PRO A 170 2.18 -6.64 -5.39
CA PRO A 170 3.00 -7.17 -6.48
C PRO A 170 4.40 -7.61 -6.06
N THR A 171 4.88 -7.20 -4.91
CA THR A 171 6.25 -7.46 -4.42
C THR A 171 6.28 -8.34 -3.18
N ALA A 172 5.14 -8.95 -2.81
CA ALA A 172 5.08 -9.87 -1.69
C ALA A 172 6.01 -11.07 -1.90
N GLY A 173 6.89 -11.32 -0.92
CA GLY A 173 7.86 -12.42 -0.99
C GLY A 173 9.01 -12.24 -1.99
N VAL A 174 9.23 -11.03 -2.49
CA VAL A 174 10.32 -10.69 -3.39
C VAL A 174 11.51 -10.12 -2.60
N ASP A 175 12.73 -10.47 -3.01
CA ASP A 175 13.94 -9.95 -2.38
C ASP A 175 14.08 -8.42 -2.50
N PRO A 176 14.81 -7.75 -1.59
CA PRO A 176 14.86 -6.27 -1.56
C PRO A 176 15.42 -5.63 -2.84
N LYS A 177 16.31 -6.31 -3.56
CA LYS A 177 16.87 -5.79 -4.82
C LYS A 177 15.82 -5.84 -5.92
N ALA A 178 15.19 -7.01 -6.13
CA ALA A 178 14.15 -7.16 -7.15
C ALA A 178 12.93 -6.28 -6.86
N ARG A 179 12.61 -6.03 -5.56
CA ARG A 179 11.57 -5.07 -5.17
C ARG A 179 11.92 -3.64 -5.62
N ARG A 180 13.14 -3.17 -5.39
CA ARG A 180 13.58 -1.86 -5.89
C ARG A 180 13.51 -1.75 -7.39
N ASP A 181 14.03 -2.75 -8.12
CA ASP A 181 13.99 -2.78 -9.58
C ASP A 181 12.55 -2.74 -10.12
N PHE A 182 11.60 -3.41 -9.45
CA PHE A 182 10.18 -3.40 -9.78
C PHE A 182 9.57 -1.99 -9.59
N TRP A 183 9.86 -1.34 -8.47
CA TRP A 183 9.37 0.02 -8.21
C TRP A 183 9.93 1.05 -9.19
N ASP A 184 11.19 0.92 -9.59
CA ASP A 184 11.80 1.78 -10.62
C ASP A 184 11.06 1.63 -11.96
N GLN A 185 10.64 0.41 -12.33
CA GLN A 185 9.79 0.19 -13.50
C GLN A 185 8.41 0.84 -13.35
N ILE A 186 7.77 0.75 -12.18
CA ILE A 186 6.48 1.39 -11.91
C ILE A 186 6.58 2.91 -12.07
N HIS A 187 7.64 3.54 -11.52
CA HIS A 187 7.87 4.98 -11.69
C HIS A 187 8.09 5.37 -13.16
N GLN A 188 8.84 4.58 -13.93
CA GLN A 188 9.01 4.82 -15.37
C GLN A 188 7.67 4.73 -16.13
N LEU A 189 6.81 3.76 -15.79
CA LEU A 189 5.49 3.62 -16.39
C LEU A 189 4.58 4.81 -16.05
N ALA A 190 4.60 5.28 -14.81
CA ALA A 190 3.84 6.45 -14.40
C ALA A 190 4.33 7.72 -15.09
N ALA A 191 5.65 7.90 -15.26
CA ALA A 191 6.23 9.01 -16.02
C ALA A 191 5.82 8.99 -17.50
N GLN A 192 5.48 7.82 -18.06
CA GLN A 192 4.91 7.65 -19.40
C GLN A 192 3.38 7.90 -19.45
N GLY A 193 2.76 8.29 -18.34
CA GLY A 193 1.34 8.61 -18.24
C GLY A 193 0.43 7.45 -17.83
N ILE A 194 0.96 6.27 -17.52
CA ILE A 194 0.17 5.15 -17.00
C ILE A 194 -0.19 5.43 -15.55
N THR A 195 -1.46 5.34 -15.20
CA THR A 195 -1.92 5.42 -13.82
C THR A 195 -1.68 4.09 -13.12
N VAL A 196 -1.29 4.13 -11.85
CA VAL A 196 -1.03 2.90 -11.07
C VAL A 196 -1.77 2.97 -9.73
N LEU A 197 -2.57 1.96 -9.43
CA LEU A 197 -3.06 1.68 -8.09
C LEU A 197 -2.37 0.41 -7.60
N VAL A 198 -1.58 0.52 -6.55
CA VAL A 198 -0.83 -0.61 -5.99
C VAL A 198 -1.26 -0.87 -4.55
N SER A 199 -1.77 -2.08 -4.26
CA SER A 199 -2.00 -2.48 -2.88
C SER A 199 -0.69 -2.97 -2.26
N THR A 200 -0.47 -2.56 -1.02
CA THR A 200 0.66 -3.02 -0.22
C THR A 200 0.34 -2.94 1.28
N HIS A 201 1.10 -3.65 2.08
CA HIS A 201 1.14 -3.52 3.53
C HIS A 201 2.53 -3.07 4.02
N TYR A 202 3.46 -2.79 3.09
CA TYR A 202 4.81 -2.32 3.39
C TYR A 202 4.88 -0.79 3.40
N MET A 203 5.44 -0.21 4.48
CA MET A 203 5.55 1.25 4.62
C MET A 203 6.58 1.86 3.68
N ASP A 204 7.70 1.18 3.43
CA ASP A 204 8.73 1.58 2.48
C ASP A 204 8.22 1.68 1.03
N GLU A 205 7.20 0.92 0.70
CA GLU A 205 6.50 1.00 -0.59
C GLU A 205 5.50 2.17 -0.63
N ALA A 206 4.83 2.44 0.49
CA ALA A 206 3.93 3.57 0.62
C ALA A 206 4.65 4.90 0.35
N GLU A 207 5.86 5.06 0.87
CA GLU A 207 6.70 6.25 0.69
C GLU A 207 7.07 6.52 -0.78
N ARG A 208 6.98 5.50 -1.65
CA ARG A 208 7.23 5.62 -3.09
C ARG A 208 6.00 6.07 -3.89
N CYS A 209 4.84 6.18 -3.26
CA CYS A 209 3.59 6.57 -3.91
C CYS A 209 3.40 8.09 -3.90
N HIS A 210 2.73 8.62 -4.93
CA HIS A 210 2.39 10.04 -4.99
C HIS A 210 1.23 10.39 -4.03
N GLU A 211 0.30 9.46 -3.85
CA GLU A 211 -0.87 9.55 -3.00
C GLU A 211 -1.12 8.21 -2.32
N LEU A 212 -1.71 8.27 -1.15
CA LEU A 212 -2.00 7.10 -0.32
C LEU A 212 -3.47 7.07 0.03
N VAL A 213 -4.03 5.88 0.09
CA VAL A 213 -5.36 5.60 0.63
C VAL A 213 -5.20 4.47 1.63
N TYR A 214 -5.58 4.72 2.87
CA TYR A 214 -5.50 3.74 3.94
C TYR A 214 -6.86 3.14 4.21
N ILE A 215 -6.97 1.81 4.06
CA ILE A 215 -8.21 1.05 4.27
C ILE A 215 -8.05 0.07 5.42
N ALA A 216 -9.02 0.06 6.34
CA ALA A 216 -9.18 -0.98 7.33
C ALA A 216 -10.67 -1.27 7.56
N TYR A 217 -10.99 -2.50 7.93
CA TYR A 217 -12.39 -2.95 8.17
C TYR A 217 -13.35 -2.66 7.00
N GLY A 218 -12.83 -2.68 5.76
CA GLY A 218 -13.61 -2.38 4.57
C GLY A 218 -13.86 -0.89 4.31
N LYS A 219 -13.34 0.03 5.14
CA LYS A 219 -13.57 1.48 5.06
C LYS A 219 -12.28 2.24 4.81
N VAL A 220 -12.35 3.34 4.06
CA VAL A 220 -11.22 4.27 3.93
C VAL A 220 -11.12 5.09 5.20
N LEU A 221 -9.96 5.02 5.87
CA LEU A 221 -9.68 5.75 7.11
C LEU A 221 -8.92 7.05 6.87
N ALA A 222 -8.03 7.08 5.88
CA ALA A 222 -7.25 8.26 5.54
C ALA A 222 -6.93 8.28 4.05
N ARG A 223 -6.75 9.48 3.49
CA ARG A 223 -6.36 9.71 2.10
C ARG A 223 -5.57 11.00 1.98
N GLY A 224 -4.55 11.00 1.11
CA GLY A 224 -3.74 12.17 0.80
C GLY A 224 -2.30 11.81 0.47
N THR A 225 -1.43 12.80 0.42
CA THR A 225 0.01 12.56 0.40
C THR A 225 0.48 12.04 1.77
N GLN A 226 1.65 11.43 1.84
CA GLN A 226 2.24 11.01 3.11
C GLN A 226 2.21 12.14 4.15
N GLN A 227 2.67 13.33 3.76
CA GLN A 227 2.69 14.50 4.65
C GLN A 227 1.29 14.91 5.13
N GLN A 228 0.28 14.85 4.25
CA GLN A 228 -1.10 15.17 4.63
C GLN A 228 -1.66 14.16 5.62
N ILE A 229 -1.39 12.86 5.44
CA ILE A 229 -1.86 11.81 6.35
C ILE A 229 -1.20 11.97 7.73
N ILE A 230 0.11 12.20 7.78
CA ILE A 230 0.84 12.44 9.04
C ILE A 230 0.29 13.70 9.74
N ALA A 231 0.09 14.80 8.99
CA ALA A 231 -0.46 16.04 9.55
C ALA A 231 -1.90 15.86 10.06
N GLN A 232 -2.76 15.09 9.34
CA GLN A 232 -4.12 14.79 9.78
C GLN A 232 -4.17 13.95 11.05
N ALA A 233 -3.20 13.06 11.27
CA ALA A 233 -3.10 12.28 12.50
C ALA A 233 -2.85 13.17 13.72
N GLY A 234 -2.15 14.30 13.56
CA GLY A 234 -1.93 15.31 14.59
C GLY A 234 -1.24 14.76 15.82
N LEU A 235 -0.25 13.88 15.63
CA LEU A 235 0.41 13.16 16.71
C LEU A 235 1.62 13.93 17.25
N VAL A 236 1.76 13.90 18.57
CA VAL A 236 2.99 14.20 19.29
C VAL A 236 3.64 12.87 19.66
N VAL A 237 4.87 12.65 19.21
CA VAL A 237 5.55 11.36 19.37
C VAL A 237 6.84 11.55 20.18
N TRP A 238 6.96 10.77 21.25
CA TRP A 238 8.20 10.60 21.98
C TRP A 238 8.81 9.25 21.68
N ALA A 239 10.07 9.26 21.27
CA ALA A 239 10.86 8.05 21.08
C ALA A 239 11.71 7.81 22.33
N VAL A 240 11.70 6.59 22.83
CA VAL A 240 12.61 6.13 23.90
C VAL A 240 13.44 4.96 23.40
N HIS A 241 14.73 5.01 23.66
CA HIS A 241 15.69 3.93 23.39
C HIS A 241 16.51 3.64 24.64
N GLY A 242 17.03 2.44 24.77
CA GLY A 242 17.99 2.10 25.77
C GLY A 242 19.31 2.84 25.51
N ASP A 243 19.94 3.40 26.55
CA ASP A 243 21.26 4.01 26.41
C ASP A 243 22.31 2.91 26.28
N ASP A 244 22.91 2.77 25.11
CA ASP A 244 24.16 2.05 24.91
C ASP A 244 25.32 2.84 25.55
N GLU A 245 25.37 2.96 26.87
CA GLU A 245 26.59 3.44 27.52
C GLU A 245 27.62 2.29 27.60
N GLY A 246 28.56 2.32 26.68
CA GLY A 246 29.88 1.71 26.89
C GLY A 246 30.22 0.55 25.98
N ASP A 247 31.15 0.87 25.10
CA ASP A 247 32.18 -0.01 24.55
C ASP A 247 32.72 -0.97 25.60
N SER A 248 32.05 -2.10 25.83
CA SER A 248 32.61 -3.29 26.50
C SER A 248 32.01 -4.53 25.87
N GLY A 249 32.76 -5.08 24.92
CA GLY A 249 32.50 -6.39 24.34
C GLY A 249 32.22 -7.41 25.42
N ASP A 250 31.10 -8.08 25.28
CA ASP A 250 30.61 -9.21 26.06
C ASP A 250 29.50 -8.92 27.09
N ARG A 251 28.35 -8.43 26.63
CA ARG A 251 27.05 -8.66 27.31
C ARG A 251 26.02 -9.11 26.29
N GLY A 252 25.53 -10.34 26.50
CA GLY A 252 24.54 -10.96 25.63
C GLY A 252 23.32 -10.09 25.40
N ASP A 253 22.77 -10.22 24.23
CA ASP A 253 21.66 -9.54 23.53
C ASP A 253 20.31 -9.45 24.30
N ASN A 254 20.26 -9.67 25.60
CA ASN A 254 19.02 -9.83 26.40
C ASN A 254 18.78 -8.75 27.46
N GLY A 255 19.67 -7.78 27.68
CA GLY A 255 19.53 -6.82 28.78
C GLY A 255 18.63 -5.63 28.44
N ASP A 256 18.70 -5.12 27.23
CA ASP A 256 18.07 -3.85 26.78
C ASP A 256 16.61 -4.02 26.38
N SER A 257 16.27 -5.15 25.77
CA SER A 257 14.89 -5.48 25.39
C SER A 257 13.94 -5.58 26.60
N GLY A 258 14.44 -5.92 27.77
CA GLY A 258 13.64 -6.07 28.99
C GLY A 258 13.18 -4.73 29.57
N ALA A 259 14.04 -3.70 29.54
CA ALA A 259 13.73 -2.38 30.09
C ALA A 259 12.65 -1.68 29.24
N LEU A 260 12.75 -1.74 27.91
CA LEU A 260 11.75 -1.20 26.98
C LEU A 260 10.45 -1.99 27.02
N ALA A 261 10.51 -3.33 27.09
CA ALA A 261 9.32 -4.17 27.18
C ALA A 261 8.50 -3.88 28.44
N ALA A 262 9.16 -3.57 29.57
CA ALA A 262 8.50 -3.20 30.83
C ALA A 262 7.74 -1.86 30.77
N LEU A 263 8.01 -1.01 29.77
CA LEU A 263 7.31 0.26 29.55
C LEU A 263 6.03 0.10 28.72
N LEU A 264 5.90 -0.96 27.93
CA LEU A 264 4.83 -1.13 26.95
C LEU A 264 3.44 -1.05 27.58
N GLU A 265 3.14 -1.93 28.53
CA GLU A 265 1.80 -2.02 29.11
C GLU A 265 1.44 -0.81 30.01
N PRO A 266 2.36 -0.31 30.88
CA PRO A 266 2.07 0.91 31.64
C PRO A 266 1.81 2.15 30.76
N LEU A 267 2.57 2.31 29.66
CA LEU A 267 2.39 3.44 28.75
C LEU A 267 1.13 3.32 27.90
N LYS A 268 0.78 2.10 27.43
CA LYS A 268 -0.50 1.87 26.73
C LYS A 268 -1.72 2.19 27.60
N ALA A 269 -1.63 1.94 28.90
CA ALA A 269 -2.70 2.22 29.85
C ALA A 269 -2.72 3.68 30.32
N ALA A 270 -1.72 4.48 29.99
CA ALA A 270 -1.60 5.84 30.48
C ALA A 270 -2.59 6.80 29.79
N PRO A 271 -3.27 7.68 30.57
CA PRO A 271 -4.18 8.66 29.98
C PRO A 271 -3.48 9.56 28.94
N GLY A 272 -4.15 9.78 27.79
CA GLY A 272 -3.65 10.63 26.72
C GLY A 272 -2.64 9.97 25.76
N VAL A 273 -2.20 8.74 26.03
CA VAL A 273 -1.45 7.91 25.09
C VAL A 273 -2.42 7.19 24.18
N LEU A 274 -2.26 7.38 22.87
CA LEU A 274 -3.08 6.70 21.83
C LEU A 274 -2.44 5.43 21.32
N SER A 275 -1.11 5.39 21.26
CA SER A 275 -0.38 4.22 20.81
C SER A 275 1.01 4.15 21.40
N VAL A 276 1.49 2.92 21.60
CA VAL A 276 2.88 2.61 21.93
C VAL A 276 3.33 1.53 20.97
N ALA A 277 4.33 1.84 20.13
CA ALA A 277 4.82 0.95 19.09
C ALA A 277 6.34 0.75 19.20
N ALA A 278 6.80 -0.48 18.96
CA ALA A 278 8.21 -0.81 18.96
C ALA A 278 8.79 -0.75 17.54
N PHE A 279 9.88 -0.01 17.39
CA PHE A 279 10.66 0.10 16.14
C PHE A 279 12.10 -0.30 16.43
N GLY A 280 12.42 -1.58 16.23
CA GLY A 280 13.72 -2.12 16.64
C GLY A 280 13.98 -1.91 18.13
N ASN A 281 15.06 -1.23 18.50
CA ASN A 281 15.44 -0.87 19.86
C ASN A 281 14.82 0.46 20.35
N THR A 282 13.75 0.95 19.74
CA THR A 282 13.10 2.20 20.10
C THR A 282 11.62 1.96 20.31
N LEU A 283 11.02 2.56 21.36
CA LEU A 283 9.57 2.66 21.49
C LEU A 283 9.11 4.05 21.10
N HIS A 284 8.09 4.15 20.26
CA HIS A 284 7.35 5.38 20.01
C HIS A 284 6.12 5.43 20.90
N VAL A 285 5.97 6.51 21.63
CA VAL A 285 4.81 6.82 22.47
C VAL A 285 4.10 8.00 21.86
N ALA A 286 2.91 7.78 21.33
CA ALA A 286 2.17 8.77 20.55
C ALA A 286 0.85 9.16 21.24
N GLY A 287 0.51 10.43 21.15
CA GLY A 287 -0.77 11.00 21.56
C GLY A 287 -1.06 12.29 20.81
N ARG A 288 -2.25 12.88 21.00
CA ARG A 288 -2.62 14.15 20.35
C ARG A 288 -2.28 15.38 21.17
N ASP A 289 -2.29 15.24 22.48
CA ASP A 289 -2.02 16.35 23.40
C ASP A 289 -0.63 16.20 24.03
N ALA A 290 0.23 17.18 23.75
CA ALA A 290 1.60 17.18 24.23
C ALA A 290 1.69 17.13 25.76
N ALA A 291 0.78 17.81 26.48
CA ALA A 291 0.79 17.84 27.95
C ALA A 291 0.47 16.46 28.51
N SER A 292 -0.54 15.78 27.97
CA SER A 292 -0.94 14.43 28.38
C SER A 292 0.16 13.40 28.13
N VAL A 293 0.77 13.42 26.94
CA VAL A 293 1.89 12.51 26.64
C VAL A 293 3.09 12.78 27.52
N ASN A 294 3.43 14.07 27.77
CA ASN A 294 4.51 14.43 28.67
C ASN A 294 4.24 13.96 30.13
N ALA A 295 3.00 14.07 30.60
CA ALA A 295 2.61 13.56 31.91
C ALA A 295 2.73 12.02 31.99
N ALA A 296 2.31 11.32 30.95
CA ALA A 296 2.41 9.85 30.85
C ALA A 296 3.85 9.34 30.93
N ILE A 297 4.79 10.02 30.25
CA ILE A 297 6.20 9.61 30.21
C ILE A 297 7.02 10.13 31.38
N ALA A 298 6.54 11.15 32.10
CA ALA A 298 7.28 11.80 33.20
C ALA A 298 7.86 10.85 34.26
N PRO A 299 7.13 9.80 34.73
CA PRO A 299 7.66 8.83 35.70
C PRO A 299 8.84 8.02 35.20
N TYR A 300 9.03 7.95 33.88
CA TYR A 300 10.03 7.10 33.20
C TYR A 300 11.21 7.91 32.66
N ARG A 301 11.10 9.23 32.50
CA ARG A 301 12.10 10.10 31.86
C ARG A 301 13.46 10.12 32.56
N SER A 302 13.45 9.96 33.88
CA SER A 302 14.68 9.98 34.71
C SER A 302 15.22 8.58 35.02
N ARG A 303 14.66 7.52 34.42
CA ARG A 303 15.18 6.16 34.64
C ARG A 303 16.54 6.02 33.97
N PRO A 304 17.56 5.52 34.71
CA PRO A 304 18.86 5.22 34.11
C PRO A 304 18.74 4.21 32.96
N GLY A 305 19.54 4.38 31.92
CA GLY A 305 19.52 3.50 30.76
C GLY A 305 18.40 3.75 29.77
N LEU A 306 17.66 4.87 29.88
CA LEU A 306 16.61 5.26 28.94
C LEU A 306 16.82 6.69 28.44
N ALA A 307 16.96 6.86 27.14
CA ALA A 307 17.03 8.18 26.50
C ALA A 307 15.73 8.51 25.75
N TRP A 308 15.14 9.65 26.09
CA TRP A 308 13.89 10.14 25.54
C TRP A 308 14.13 11.34 24.63
N ARG A 309 13.53 11.30 23.42
CA ARG A 309 13.55 12.44 22.50
C ARG A 309 12.18 12.65 21.87
N LEU A 310 11.84 13.92 21.67
CA LEU A 310 10.69 14.27 20.83
C LEU A 310 11.09 14.05 19.37
N VAL A 311 10.23 13.37 18.61
CA VAL A 311 10.47 13.07 17.18
C VAL A 311 9.26 13.46 16.36
N ASP A 312 9.48 13.69 15.06
CA ASP A 312 8.38 13.85 14.14
C ASP A 312 7.66 12.52 13.95
N ALA A 313 6.33 12.57 13.93
CA ALA A 313 5.51 11.40 13.63
C ALA A 313 5.83 10.88 12.23
N ASN A 314 5.95 9.59 12.07
CA ASN A 314 6.09 8.93 10.77
C ASN A 314 4.74 8.37 10.28
N LEU A 315 4.75 7.79 9.07
CA LEU A 315 3.55 7.23 8.46
C LEU A 315 2.99 6.03 9.26
N GLU A 316 3.88 5.22 9.85
CA GLU A 316 3.50 4.06 10.64
C GLU A 316 2.84 4.47 11.97
N ASP A 317 3.37 5.51 12.65
CA ASP A 317 2.72 6.10 13.84
C ASP A 317 1.29 6.55 13.51
N ALA A 318 1.12 7.24 12.37
CA ALA A 318 -0.18 7.71 11.91
C ALA A 318 -1.16 6.54 11.68
N PHE A 319 -0.73 5.49 11.02
CA PHE A 319 -1.59 4.33 10.73
C PHE A 319 -1.94 3.52 11.97
N ILE A 320 -1.00 3.30 12.90
CA ILE A 320 -1.28 2.63 14.17
C ILE A 320 -2.36 3.39 14.95
N SER A 321 -2.24 4.73 15.00
CA SER A 321 -3.26 5.58 15.64
C SER A 321 -4.62 5.48 14.96
N LEU A 322 -4.67 5.49 13.62
CA LEU A 322 -5.92 5.38 12.85
C LEU A 322 -6.61 4.02 13.02
N ILE A 323 -5.85 2.93 13.08
CA ILE A 323 -6.40 1.59 13.33
C ILE A 323 -7.01 1.52 14.73
N GLY A 324 -6.31 2.01 15.76
CA GLY A 324 -6.80 2.02 17.14
C GLY A 324 -8.16 2.69 17.26
N GLN A 325 -8.31 3.88 16.66
CA GLN A 325 -9.58 4.62 16.65
C GLN A 325 -10.69 3.88 15.90
N ALA A 326 -10.36 3.21 14.78
CA ALA A 326 -11.33 2.45 14.00
C ALA A 326 -11.81 1.18 14.73
N GLN A 327 -10.95 0.55 15.53
CA GLN A 327 -11.32 -0.59 16.37
C GLN A 327 -12.33 -0.19 17.45
N ASP A 328 -12.11 0.90 18.15
CA ASP A 328 -13.02 1.39 19.19
C ASP A 328 -14.42 1.68 18.63
N HIS A 329 -14.50 2.27 17.44
CA HIS A 329 -15.76 2.49 16.75
C HIS A 329 -16.44 1.20 16.26
N HIS A 330 -15.67 0.20 15.86
CA HIS A 330 -16.22 -1.08 15.36
C HIS A 330 -16.78 -1.93 16.49
N TYR A 331 -16.11 -1.99 17.65
CA TYR A 331 -16.61 -2.69 18.85
C TYR A 331 -17.87 -2.04 19.39
N THR A 332 -17.98 -0.71 19.38
CA THR A 332 -19.16 0.01 19.85
C THR A 332 -20.41 -0.25 18.98
N GLN A 333 -20.24 -0.49 17.67
CA GLN A 333 -21.37 -0.80 16.75
C GLN A 333 -21.82 -2.28 16.79
N VAL A 334 -21.01 -3.20 17.31
CA VAL A 334 -21.36 -4.63 17.39
C VAL A 334 -22.03 -4.98 18.70
N VAL A 335 -21.92 -4.12 19.71
CA VAL A 335 -22.48 -4.32 21.08
C VAL A 335 -23.81 -3.58 21.28
N THR A 336 -24.24 -2.75 20.32
CA THR A 336 -25.57 -2.10 20.27
C THR A 336 -26.44 -2.78 19.21
#